data_50d4aaf1532a04e3ab7adf0dfefd40b3
#
_entry.id   50d4aaf1532a04e3ab7adf0dfefd40b3
#
_cell.length_a   1.000
_cell.length_b   1.000
_cell.length_c   1.000
_cell.angle_alpha   90.00
_cell.angle_beta   90.00
_cell.angle_gamma   90.00
#
_symmetry.space_group_name_H-M   'P 1'
#
loop_
_entity.id
_entity.type
_entity.pdbx_description
1 polymer ?
#
loop_
_entity_poly.entity_id
_entity_poly.type
_entity_poly.pdbx_seq_one_letter_code
_entity_poly.pdbx_strand_id
1 'polypeptide(L)'
;VVFGTVHPAATTLLMELLEASGLVSYVGKVNMDRDCPEALREADAAASLAATEQWLASARFAHTKPILTPRFVPSCSDDLLQGLGELAARRGLPVQSHLSENLGEIALVQSLCPQTDFYAEAYDRCGLLSQPCIMAHCVHCPPEEQDLLQARGVFIAHSPLSNSNLSSGIAPVSAYLARGLRVGLGSDLAAGETENLFRVMAEAIRVAKLRWRLLDDTTAPLTVAQAFYLATRGGGAFFGEVGCFEPGFALDAVVLDDSALVHP
;
A
#
# COMPACT_ATOMS: atom_id res chain seq x y z
N VAL A 1 4.65 3.69 -5.47
CA VAL A 1 3.72 2.62 -5.86
C VAL A 1 2.36 3.22 -6.06
N VAL A 2 1.66 2.87 -7.15
CA VAL A 2 0.42 3.53 -7.55
C VAL A 2 -0.65 2.49 -7.89
N PHE A 3 -1.85 2.67 -7.31
CA PHE A 3 -3.07 2.00 -7.78
C PHE A 3 -3.54 2.72 -9.06
N GLY A 4 -3.60 1.99 -10.18
CA GLY A 4 -4.16 2.50 -11.43
C GLY A 4 -5.68 2.43 -11.44
N THR A 5 -6.24 1.95 -12.54
CA THR A 5 -7.69 1.71 -12.68
C THR A 5 -7.95 0.28 -13.14
N VAL A 6 -9.23 -0.12 -13.21
CA VAL A 6 -9.63 -1.40 -13.83
C VAL A 6 -9.36 -1.41 -15.34
N HIS A 7 -9.20 -0.24 -15.96
CA HIS A 7 -9.04 -0.09 -17.40
C HIS A 7 -7.56 -0.20 -17.80
N PRO A 8 -7.15 -1.25 -18.55
CA PRO A 8 -5.75 -1.45 -18.95
C PRO A 8 -5.16 -0.24 -19.69
N ALA A 9 -5.91 0.36 -20.61
CA ALA A 9 -5.42 1.48 -21.43
C ALA A 9 -5.09 2.71 -20.56
N ALA A 10 -5.95 3.07 -19.59
CA ALA A 10 -5.70 4.19 -18.69
C ALA A 10 -4.51 3.91 -17.75
N THR A 11 -4.39 2.67 -17.26
CA THR A 11 -3.25 2.25 -16.44
C THR A 11 -1.94 2.29 -17.25
N THR A 12 -1.96 1.87 -18.51
CA THR A 12 -0.80 1.95 -19.40
C THR A 12 -0.40 3.40 -19.65
N LEU A 13 -1.36 4.30 -19.92
CA LEU A 13 -1.07 5.74 -20.06
C LEU A 13 -0.40 6.33 -18.81
N LEU A 14 -0.88 5.95 -17.61
CA LEU A 14 -0.23 6.35 -16.35
C LEU A 14 1.21 5.83 -16.28
N MET A 15 1.46 4.59 -16.69
CA MET A 15 2.81 4.03 -16.75
C MET A 15 3.71 4.77 -17.74
N GLU A 16 3.20 5.15 -18.92
CA GLU A 16 3.93 5.95 -19.92
C GLU A 16 4.35 7.32 -19.36
N LEU A 17 3.45 7.99 -18.65
CA LEU A 17 3.74 9.30 -18.03
C LEU A 17 4.79 9.17 -16.90
N LEU A 18 4.70 8.14 -16.07
CA LEU A 18 5.69 7.87 -15.02
C LEU A 18 7.05 7.46 -15.62
N GLU A 19 7.06 6.63 -16.66
CA GLU A 19 8.28 6.27 -17.38
C GLU A 19 8.97 7.51 -17.96
N ALA A 20 8.20 8.41 -18.60
CA ALA A 20 8.73 9.65 -19.15
C ALA A 20 9.30 10.61 -18.08
N SER A 21 8.85 10.50 -16.83
CA SER A 21 9.39 11.28 -15.71
C SER A 21 10.76 10.78 -15.24
N GLY A 22 11.16 9.56 -15.59
CA GLY A 22 12.37 8.90 -15.11
C GLY A 22 12.28 8.35 -13.69
N LEU A 23 11.13 8.47 -13.03
CA LEU A 23 10.93 7.93 -11.68
C LEU A 23 10.75 6.41 -11.72
N VAL A 24 11.47 5.70 -10.85
CA VAL A 24 11.23 4.27 -10.65
C VAL A 24 9.90 4.09 -9.91
N SER A 25 8.99 3.35 -10.51
CA SER A 25 7.65 3.18 -9.96
C SER A 25 7.11 1.76 -10.16
N TYR A 26 6.13 1.40 -9.31
CA TYR A 26 5.26 0.27 -9.53
C TYR A 26 3.84 0.79 -9.75
N VAL A 27 3.19 0.29 -10.81
CA VAL A 27 1.80 0.66 -11.15
C VAL A 27 1.00 -0.62 -11.35
N GLY A 28 -0.20 -0.67 -10.78
CA GLY A 28 -1.06 -1.83 -10.90
C GLY A 28 -2.39 -1.54 -11.59
N LYS A 29 -2.77 -2.41 -12.53
CA LYS A 29 -4.15 -2.49 -12.98
C LYS A 29 -4.98 -3.05 -11.83
N VAL A 30 -5.99 -2.31 -11.41
CA VAL A 30 -6.88 -2.72 -10.32
C VAL A 30 -7.78 -3.87 -10.80
N ASN A 31 -7.95 -4.87 -9.93
CA ASN A 31 -8.84 -6.00 -10.16
C ASN A 31 -10.02 -5.92 -9.21
N MET A 32 -11.24 -5.99 -9.74
CA MET A 32 -12.49 -6.11 -8.96
C MET A 32 -13.64 -6.65 -9.82
N ASP A 33 -14.27 -7.71 -9.33
CA ASP A 33 -15.39 -8.41 -9.98
C ASP A 33 -16.62 -8.54 -9.09
N ARG A 34 -16.54 -8.05 -7.83
CA ARG A 34 -17.59 -8.15 -6.82
C ARG A 34 -17.70 -6.83 -6.04
N ASP A 35 -18.86 -6.53 -5.53
CA ASP A 35 -19.15 -5.44 -4.57
C ASP A 35 -18.44 -4.11 -4.88
N CYS A 36 -18.65 -3.63 -6.10
CA CYS A 36 -18.08 -2.38 -6.60
C CYS A 36 -19.08 -1.72 -7.59
N PRO A 37 -18.91 -0.41 -7.90
CA PRO A 37 -19.75 0.25 -8.88
C PRO A 37 -19.76 -0.50 -10.21
N GLU A 38 -20.94 -0.65 -10.81
CA GLU A 38 -21.13 -1.45 -12.04
C GLU A 38 -20.19 -1.02 -13.19
N ALA A 39 -19.95 0.29 -13.33
CA ALA A 39 -19.03 0.84 -14.34
C ALA A 39 -17.55 0.45 -14.12
N LEU A 40 -17.20 -0.04 -12.95
CA LEU A 40 -15.85 -0.46 -12.58
C LEU A 40 -15.74 -1.95 -12.31
N ARG A 41 -16.86 -2.69 -12.42
CA ARG A 41 -16.89 -4.12 -12.18
C ARG A 41 -16.49 -4.90 -13.44
N GLU A 42 -15.47 -5.71 -13.31
CA GLU A 42 -15.11 -6.68 -14.34
C GLU A 42 -16.15 -7.82 -14.37
N ALA A 43 -16.34 -8.44 -15.52
CA ALA A 43 -17.44 -9.38 -15.74
C ALA A 43 -17.40 -10.59 -14.78
N ASP A 44 -16.20 -11.13 -14.59
CA ASP A 44 -15.90 -12.24 -13.68
C ASP A 44 -14.38 -12.34 -13.45
N ALA A 45 -13.96 -13.29 -12.62
CA ALA A 45 -12.56 -13.55 -12.32
C ALA A 45 -11.75 -13.91 -13.59
N ALA A 46 -12.29 -14.71 -14.48
CA ALA A 46 -11.59 -15.14 -15.70
C ALA A 46 -11.33 -13.94 -16.62
N ALA A 47 -12.31 -13.07 -16.83
CA ALA A 47 -12.17 -11.86 -17.62
C ALA A 47 -11.14 -10.89 -17.00
N SER A 48 -11.16 -10.71 -15.67
CA SER A 48 -10.21 -9.87 -14.93
C SER A 48 -8.77 -10.39 -15.07
N LEU A 49 -8.57 -11.69 -14.90
CA LEU A 49 -7.26 -12.34 -15.05
C LEU A 49 -6.75 -12.25 -16.50
N ALA A 50 -7.59 -12.52 -17.49
CA ALA A 50 -7.22 -12.40 -18.90
C ALA A 50 -6.82 -10.97 -19.30
N ALA A 51 -7.59 -9.97 -18.86
CA ALA A 51 -7.27 -8.55 -19.06
C ALA A 51 -5.94 -8.16 -18.38
N THR A 52 -5.69 -8.69 -17.18
CA THR A 52 -4.44 -8.47 -16.45
C THR A 52 -3.24 -9.10 -17.17
N GLU A 53 -3.36 -10.34 -17.64
CA GLU A 53 -2.28 -11.00 -18.39
C GLU A 53 -1.98 -10.29 -19.72
N GLN A 54 -3.01 -9.82 -20.43
CA GLN A 54 -2.86 -9.04 -21.65
C GLN A 54 -2.16 -7.70 -21.37
N TRP A 55 -2.57 -7.01 -20.31
CA TRP A 55 -1.91 -5.77 -19.88
C TRP A 55 -0.44 -5.98 -19.50
N LEU A 56 -0.13 -7.03 -18.74
CA LEU A 56 1.25 -7.40 -18.38
C LEU A 56 2.12 -7.70 -19.60
N ALA A 57 1.55 -8.24 -20.69
CA ALA A 57 2.28 -8.51 -21.91
C ALA A 57 2.65 -7.22 -22.66
N SER A 58 1.84 -6.16 -22.56
CA SER A 58 2.05 -4.85 -23.19
C SER A 58 2.87 -3.88 -22.33
N ALA A 59 2.83 -4.01 -21.00
CA ALA A 59 3.50 -3.12 -20.06
C ALA A 59 5.00 -3.40 -19.95
N ARG A 60 5.79 -2.90 -20.91
CA ARG A 60 7.25 -3.09 -20.99
C ARG A 60 7.95 -1.75 -20.94
N PHE A 61 8.33 -1.34 -19.72
CA PHE A 61 9.01 -0.09 -19.41
C PHE A 61 10.32 -0.36 -18.67
N ALA A 62 11.26 0.57 -18.72
CA ALA A 62 12.57 0.43 -18.07
C ALA A 62 12.49 0.73 -16.57
N HIS A 63 11.78 1.80 -16.20
CA HIS A 63 11.70 2.33 -14.83
C HIS A 63 10.37 2.02 -14.16
N THR A 64 9.28 1.97 -14.92
CA THR A 64 7.93 1.68 -14.40
C THR A 64 7.61 0.20 -14.52
N LYS A 65 7.34 -0.46 -13.42
CA LYS A 65 7.12 -1.90 -13.33
C LYS A 65 5.67 -2.22 -12.96
N PRO A 66 5.13 -3.35 -13.44
CA PRO A 66 3.79 -3.78 -13.03
C PRO A 66 3.80 -4.37 -11.61
N ILE A 67 2.69 -4.16 -10.91
CA ILE A 67 2.36 -4.78 -9.62
C ILE A 67 0.92 -5.29 -9.68
N LEU A 68 0.66 -6.51 -9.19
CA LEU A 68 -0.70 -7.04 -9.14
C LEU A 68 -1.51 -6.30 -8.07
N THR A 69 -2.74 -5.95 -8.41
CA THR A 69 -3.52 -5.03 -7.58
C THR A 69 -4.97 -5.51 -7.41
N PRO A 70 -5.22 -6.63 -6.68
CA PRO A 70 -6.55 -6.83 -6.13
C PRO A 70 -6.90 -5.61 -5.30
N ARG A 71 -8.05 -4.98 -5.55
CA ARG A 71 -8.40 -3.76 -4.81
C ARG A 71 -8.43 -4.02 -3.31
N PHE A 72 -9.25 -4.99 -2.88
CA PHE A 72 -9.34 -5.53 -1.52
C PHE A 72 -10.27 -6.75 -1.53
N VAL A 73 -10.29 -7.55 -0.47
CA VAL A 73 -11.10 -8.77 -0.41
C VAL A 73 -12.59 -8.56 -0.72
N PRO A 74 -13.27 -7.53 -0.21
CA PRO A 74 -14.68 -7.31 -0.55
C PRO A 74 -14.98 -7.18 -2.05
N SER A 75 -14.10 -6.54 -2.81
CA SER A 75 -14.32 -6.32 -4.26
C SER A 75 -13.75 -7.40 -5.18
N CYS A 76 -13.13 -8.43 -4.62
CA CYS A 76 -12.58 -9.54 -5.39
C CYS A 76 -13.24 -10.85 -4.98
N SER A 77 -13.72 -11.63 -5.96
CA SER A 77 -14.17 -12.99 -5.69
C SER A 77 -13.01 -13.88 -5.24
N ASP A 78 -13.33 -15.00 -4.60
CA ASP A 78 -12.33 -15.96 -4.14
C ASP A 78 -11.54 -16.53 -5.34
N ASP A 79 -12.22 -16.80 -6.46
CA ASP A 79 -11.58 -17.25 -7.70
C ASP A 79 -10.61 -16.21 -8.26
N LEU A 80 -10.96 -14.92 -8.16
CA LEU A 80 -10.08 -13.83 -8.60
C LEU A 80 -8.85 -13.70 -7.69
N LEU A 81 -9.03 -13.74 -6.37
CA LEU A 81 -7.90 -13.68 -5.42
C LEU A 81 -6.96 -14.88 -5.60
N GLN A 82 -7.51 -16.08 -5.73
CA GLN A 82 -6.74 -17.29 -5.98
C GLN A 82 -5.96 -17.19 -7.32
N GLY A 83 -6.62 -16.80 -8.41
CA GLY A 83 -5.99 -16.66 -9.72
C GLY A 83 -4.88 -15.59 -9.75
N LEU A 84 -5.06 -14.47 -9.02
CA LEU A 84 -4.02 -13.45 -8.86
C LEU A 84 -2.83 -13.95 -8.05
N GLY A 85 -3.04 -14.74 -7.00
CA GLY A 85 -1.97 -15.38 -6.24
C GLY A 85 -1.15 -16.35 -7.09
N GLU A 86 -1.82 -17.18 -7.89
CA GLU A 86 -1.16 -18.08 -8.83
C GLU A 86 -0.38 -17.31 -9.91
N LEU A 87 -0.94 -16.20 -10.41
CA LEU A 87 -0.28 -15.33 -11.37
C LEU A 87 0.95 -14.65 -10.75
N ALA A 88 0.85 -14.16 -9.50
CA ALA A 88 1.96 -13.62 -8.74
C ALA A 88 3.12 -14.61 -8.64
N ALA A 89 2.82 -15.83 -8.20
CA ALA A 89 3.82 -16.89 -8.06
C ALA A 89 4.44 -17.28 -9.40
N ARG A 90 3.62 -17.48 -10.44
CA ARG A 90 4.08 -17.90 -11.78
C ARG A 90 4.97 -16.87 -12.46
N ARG A 91 4.71 -15.58 -12.23
CA ARG A 91 5.43 -14.46 -12.87
C ARG A 91 6.46 -13.79 -11.96
N GLY A 92 6.52 -14.13 -10.67
CA GLY A 92 7.37 -13.45 -9.68
C GLY A 92 6.99 -11.96 -9.51
N LEU A 93 5.70 -11.64 -9.59
CA LEU A 93 5.22 -10.26 -9.52
C LEU A 93 4.92 -9.85 -8.08
N PRO A 94 5.28 -8.61 -7.69
CA PRO A 94 4.84 -8.07 -6.41
C PRO A 94 3.34 -7.82 -6.39
N VAL A 95 2.79 -7.67 -5.19
CA VAL A 95 1.36 -7.47 -4.94
C VAL A 95 1.15 -6.22 -4.09
N GLN A 96 0.09 -5.47 -4.37
CA GLN A 96 -0.42 -4.42 -3.49
C GLN A 96 -1.93 -4.57 -3.29
N SER A 97 -2.41 -4.20 -2.11
CA SER A 97 -3.84 -4.19 -1.78
C SER A 97 -4.12 -3.29 -0.58
N HIS A 98 -5.38 -3.26 -0.12
CA HIS A 98 -5.80 -2.60 1.11
C HIS A 98 -6.02 -3.64 2.20
N LEU A 99 -5.74 -3.30 3.46
CA LEU A 99 -5.85 -4.23 4.57
C LEU A 99 -6.30 -3.53 5.85
N SER A 100 -7.34 -4.07 6.48
CA SER A 100 -7.80 -3.73 7.83
C SER A 100 -7.91 -2.21 8.04
N GLU A 101 -8.50 -1.52 7.03
CA GLU A 101 -8.61 -0.07 7.04
C GLU A 101 -9.65 0.40 8.03
N ASN A 102 -10.84 -0.20 8.02
CA ASN A 102 -11.93 0.17 8.92
C ASN A 102 -12.71 -1.04 9.44
N LEU A 103 -13.41 -0.85 10.57
CA LEU A 103 -14.10 -1.95 11.26
C LEU A 103 -15.25 -2.56 10.44
N GLY A 104 -15.92 -1.75 9.61
CA GLY A 104 -17.00 -2.24 8.73
C GLY A 104 -16.46 -3.15 7.63
N GLU A 105 -15.32 -2.80 7.05
CA GLU A 105 -14.61 -3.63 6.08
C GLU A 105 -14.16 -4.95 6.70
N ILE A 106 -13.56 -4.93 7.89
CA ILE A 106 -13.12 -6.12 8.60
C ILE A 106 -14.30 -7.05 8.89
N ALA A 107 -15.43 -6.52 9.36
CA ALA A 107 -16.64 -7.31 9.61
C ALA A 107 -17.19 -7.94 8.33
N LEU A 108 -17.15 -7.21 7.20
CA LEU A 108 -17.54 -7.75 5.90
C LEU A 108 -16.61 -8.88 5.47
N VAL A 109 -15.29 -8.70 5.57
CA VAL A 109 -14.31 -9.76 5.24
C VAL A 109 -14.52 -10.99 6.11
N GLN A 110 -14.77 -10.83 7.41
CA GLN A 110 -15.08 -11.96 8.29
C GLN A 110 -16.32 -12.72 7.83
N SER A 111 -17.33 -12.05 7.29
CA SER A 111 -18.52 -12.70 6.74
C SER A 111 -18.27 -13.39 5.40
N LEU A 112 -17.39 -12.86 4.57
CA LEU A 112 -17.02 -13.43 3.27
C LEU A 112 -16.04 -14.60 3.40
N CYS A 113 -15.15 -14.54 4.41
CA CYS A 113 -14.09 -15.51 4.66
C CYS A 113 -14.20 -16.09 6.09
N PRO A 114 -15.30 -16.79 6.43
CA PRO A 114 -15.55 -17.27 7.80
C PRO A 114 -14.53 -18.32 8.29
N GLN A 115 -13.67 -18.81 7.40
CA GLN A 115 -12.60 -19.75 7.66
C GLN A 115 -11.29 -19.09 8.07
N THR A 116 -11.25 -17.76 8.18
CA THR A 116 -10.06 -16.99 8.59
C THR A 116 -10.27 -16.37 9.97
N ASP A 117 -9.21 -16.28 10.74
CA ASP A 117 -9.25 -15.66 12.08
C ASP A 117 -9.10 -14.14 12.00
N PHE A 118 -8.42 -13.63 10.96
CA PHE A 118 -8.21 -12.21 10.70
C PHE A 118 -8.05 -11.93 9.18
N TYR A 119 -8.13 -10.67 8.80
CA TYR A 119 -8.26 -10.25 7.41
C TYR A 119 -7.08 -10.68 6.51
N ALA A 120 -5.82 -10.45 6.94
CA ALA A 120 -4.64 -10.78 6.13
C ALA A 120 -4.54 -12.28 5.79
N GLU A 121 -5.16 -13.15 6.59
CA GLU A 121 -5.18 -14.59 6.32
C GLU A 121 -5.93 -14.91 5.02
N ALA A 122 -6.94 -14.11 4.64
CA ALA A 122 -7.62 -14.28 3.37
C ALA A 122 -6.67 -14.09 2.17
N TYR A 123 -5.75 -13.13 2.25
CA TYR A 123 -4.72 -12.95 1.24
C TYR A 123 -3.65 -14.05 1.28
N ASP A 124 -3.22 -14.44 2.48
CA ASP A 124 -2.18 -15.45 2.66
C ASP A 124 -2.60 -16.80 2.08
N ARG A 125 -3.83 -17.22 2.33
CA ARG A 125 -4.41 -18.47 1.80
C ARG A 125 -4.46 -18.51 0.28
N CYS A 126 -4.60 -17.36 -0.38
CA CYS A 126 -4.53 -17.22 -1.84
C CYS A 126 -3.09 -17.07 -2.35
N GLY A 127 -2.07 -17.10 -1.49
CA GLY A 127 -0.66 -16.95 -1.87
C GLY A 127 -0.24 -15.52 -2.20
N LEU A 128 -1.10 -14.52 -1.99
CA LEU A 128 -0.83 -13.11 -2.33
C LEU A 128 0.22 -12.45 -1.41
N LEU A 129 0.46 -12.99 -0.22
CA LEU A 129 1.52 -12.53 0.68
C LEU A 129 2.86 -13.28 0.48
N SER A 130 2.94 -14.22 -0.47
CA SER A 130 4.13 -15.03 -0.72
C SER A 130 5.16 -14.36 -1.64
N GLN A 131 4.80 -13.23 -2.26
CA GLN A 131 5.65 -12.36 -3.06
C GLN A 131 5.89 -11.04 -2.32
N PRO A 132 6.86 -10.20 -2.74
CA PRO A 132 6.97 -8.85 -2.20
C PRO A 132 5.62 -8.14 -2.22
N CYS A 133 5.16 -7.70 -1.06
CA CYS A 133 3.79 -7.22 -0.91
C CYS A 133 3.72 -5.91 -0.15
N ILE A 134 2.83 -5.00 -0.60
CA ILE A 134 2.47 -3.76 0.10
C ILE A 134 0.98 -3.81 0.45
N MET A 135 0.67 -3.59 1.73
CA MET A 135 -0.70 -3.41 2.21
C MET A 135 -0.91 -1.97 2.68
N ALA A 136 -1.89 -1.29 2.07
CA ALA A 136 -2.26 0.05 2.47
C ALA A 136 -3.07 0.03 3.77
N HIS A 137 -2.94 1.12 4.54
CA HIS A 137 -3.64 1.45 5.78
C HIS A 137 -3.23 0.65 7.00
N CYS A 138 -3.62 -0.62 7.13
CA CYS A 138 -3.35 -1.48 8.30
C CYS A 138 -3.67 -0.75 9.63
N VAL A 139 -4.89 -0.18 9.72
CA VAL A 139 -5.31 0.65 10.87
C VAL A 139 -5.64 -0.22 12.08
N HIS A 140 -6.32 -1.34 11.84
CA HIS A 140 -6.92 -2.19 12.88
C HIS A 140 -6.38 -3.63 12.89
N CYS A 141 -5.09 -3.81 12.58
CA CYS A 141 -4.47 -5.14 12.58
C CYS A 141 -4.29 -5.66 14.02
N PRO A 142 -4.93 -6.78 14.41
CA PRO A 142 -4.68 -7.44 15.69
C PRO A 142 -3.25 -8.02 15.76
N PRO A 143 -2.76 -8.38 16.95
CA PRO A 143 -1.39 -8.88 17.12
C PRO A 143 -1.03 -10.06 16.22
N GLU A 144 -1.94 -11.00 16.02
CA GLU A 144 -1.78 -12.21 15.21
C GLU A 144 -1.63 -11.84 13.71
N GLU A 145 -2.39 -10.86 13.23
CA GLU A 145 -2.26 -10.32 11.89
C GLU A 145 -0.90 -9.64 11.70
N GLN A 146 -0.46 -8.85 12.70
CA GLN A 146 0.86 -8.23 12.69
C GLN A 146 1.99 -9.27 12.63
N ASP A 147 1.86 -10.40 13.35
CA ASP A 147 2.81 -11.50 13.31
C ASP A 147 2.89 -12.13 11.91
N LEU A 148 1.75 -12.33 11.25
CA LEU A 148 1.71 -12.82 9.88
C LEU A 148 2.37 -11.83 8.91
N LEU A 149 2.03 -10.53 9.00
CA LEU A 149 2.63 -9.50 8.15
C LEU A 149 4.16 -9.44 8.32
N GLN A 150 4.65 -9.56 9.54
CA GLN A 150 6.09 -9.61 9.84
C GLN A 150 6.73 -10.87 9.24
N ALA A 151 6.14 -12.04 9.46
CA ALA A 151 6.65 -13.32 8.95
C ALA A 151 6.73 -13.36 7.41
N ARG A 152 5.77 -12.73 6.72
CA ARG A 152 5.73 -12.60 5.26
C ARG A 152 6.57 -11.43 4.74
N GLY A 153 7.10 -10.58 5.61
CA GLY A 153 7.87 -9.40 5.21
C GLY A 153 7.06 -8.35 4.47
N VAL A 154 5.77 -8.28 4.74
CA VAL A 154 4.84 -7.31 4.11
C VAL A 154 5.22 -5.90 4.48
N PHE A 155 5.16 -4.99 3.50
CA PHE A 155 5.30 -3.56 3.71
C PHE A 155 3.93 -2.95 3.99
N ILE A 156 3.86 -2.08 4.98
CA ILE A 156 2.67 -1.31 5.32
C ILE A 156 2.81 0.09 4.72
N ALA A 157 1.86 0.51 3.90
CA ALA A 157 1.76 1.89 3.43
C ALA A 157 0.84 2.68 4.38
N HIS A 158 1.43 3.40 5.33
CA HIS A 158 0.68 4.24 6.26
C HIS A 158 0.20 5.52 5.58
N SER A 159 -1.11 5.69 5.46
CA SER A 159 -1.77 6.81 4.78
C SER A 159 -2.57 7.67 5.78
N PRO A 160 -1.91 8.45 6.67
CA PRO A 160 -2.58 9.10 7.80
C PRO A 160 -3.63 10.14 7.38
N LEU A 161 -3.41 10.88 6.30
CA LEU A 161 -4.36 11.86 5.79
C LEU A 161 -5.66 11.21 5.32
N SER A 162 -5.55 10.15 4.52
CA SER A 162 -6.69 9.37 4.07
C SER A 162 -7.44 8.74 5.24
N ASN A 163 -6.72 8.09 6.16
CA ASN A 163 -7.32 7.48 7.34
C ASN A 163 -8.12 8.49 8.19
N SER A 164 -7.62 9.73 8.27
CA SER A 164 -8.32 10.83 8.97
C SER A 164 -9.56 11.28 8.18
N ASN A 165 -9.43 11.52 6.88
CA ASN A 165 -10.49 12.02 6.02
C ASN A 165 -11.66 11.03 5.90
N LEU A 166 -11.37 9.73 5.81
CA LEU A 166 -12.36 8.66 5.69
C LEU A 166 -12.85 8.14 7.05
N SER A 167 -12.35 8.70 8.16
CA SER A 167 -12.67 8.23 9.51
C SER A 167 -12.31 6.75 9.74
N SER A 168 -11.28 6.25 9.07
CA SER A 168 -10.84 4.86 9.19
C SER A 168 -10.26 4.58 10.57
N GLY A 169 -9.58 5.56 11.18
CA GLY A 169 -8.99 5.44 12.51
C GLY A 169 -7.51 5.83 12.55
N ILE A 170 -6.83 5.48 13.64
CA ILE A 170 -5.42 5.82 13.86
C ILE A 170 -4.57 4.55 13.96
N ALA A 171 -3.79 4.27 12.92
CA ALA A 171 -2.89 3.12 12.87
C ALA A 171 -1.80 3.18 13.96
N PRO A 172 -1.44 2.05 14.60
CA PRO A 172 -0.45 2.00 15.69
C PRO A 172 0.99 1.96 15.14
N VAL A 173 1.37 2.92 14.30
CA VAL A 173 2.64 2.89 13.53
C VAL A 173 3.86 2.83 14.44
N SER A 174 3.85 3.53 15.59
CA SER A 174 4.96 3.45 16.56
C SER A 174 5.15 2.02 17.10
N ALA A 175 4.04 1.32 17.36
CA ALA A 175 4.08 -0.07 17.80
C ALA A 175 4.55 -1.00 16.65
N TYR A 176 4.14 -0.74 15.41
CA TYR A 176 4.63 -1.47 14.24
C TYR A 176 6.14 -1.38 14.09
N LEU A 177 6.70 -0.17 14.23
CA LEU A 177 8.14 0.04 14.19
C LEU A 177 8.86 -0.67 15.34
N ALA A 178 8.31 -0.62 16.55
CA ALA A 178 8.87 -1.31 17.72
C ALA A 178 8.89 -2.84 17.56
N ARG A 179 7.94 -3.40 16.81
CA ARG A 179 7.87 -4.82 16.44
C ARG A 179 8.75 -5.19 15.23
N GLY A 180 9.36 -4.22 14.56
CA GLY A 180 10.18 -4.45 13.38
C GLY A 180 9.38 -4.67 12.07
N LEU A 181 8.11 -4.28 12.03
CA LEU A 181 7.33 -4.28 10.79
C LEU A 181 7.89 -3.24 9.81
N ARG A 182 7.79 -3.54 8.52
CA ARG A 182 8.23 -2.66 7.44
C ARG A 182 7.15 -1.64 7.14
N VAL A 183 7.41 -0.37 7.37
CA VAL A 183 6.43 0.70 7.17
C VAL A 183 7.04 1.80 6.32
N GLY A 184 6.25 2.29 5.36
CA GLY A 184 6.50 3.51 4.59
C GLY A 184 5.28 4.43 4.67
N LEU A 185 5.41 5.68 4.18
CA LEU A 185 4.31 6.62 4.07
C LEU A 185 3.66 6.55 2.69
N GLY A 186 2.33 6.62 2.67
CA GLY A 186 1.51 6.80 1.48
C GLY A 186 0.75 8.12 1.53
N SER A 187 0.64 8.79 0.39
CA SER A 187 -0.21 9.98 0.24
C SER A 187 -1.68 9.61 0.10
N ASP A 188 -1.94 8.46 -0.55
CA ASP A 188 -3.29 8.01 -0.91
C ASP A 188 -4.11 9.16 -1.54
N LEU A 189 -3.49 9.81 -2.55
CA LEU A 189 -4.06 10.98 -3.20
C LEU A 189 -5.43 10.67 -3.78
N ALA A 190 -6.37 11.55 -3.53
CA ALA A 190 -7.80 11.56 -3.72
C ALA A 190 -8.62 11.21 -2.45
N ALA A 191 -8.20 10.27 -1.61
CA ALA A 191 -8.68 10.13 -0.23
C ALA A 191 -7.81 10.96 0.73
N GLY A 192 -6.49 10.95 0.53
CA GLY A 192 -5.60 11.97 1.05
C GLY A 192 -5.64 13.26 0.22
N GLU A 193 -5.29 14.39 0.81
CA GLU A 193 -5.46 15.73 0.21
C GLU A 193 -4.21 16.27 -0.52
N THR A 194 -3.09 15.54 -0.50
CA THR A 194 -1.80 16.03 -1.03
C THR A 194 -0.84 14.90 -1.37
N GLU A 195 -0.01 15.12 -2.39
CA GLU A 195 1.16 14.31 -2.72
C GLU A 195 2.42 14.71 -1.94
N ASN A 196 2.37 15.83 -1.20
CA ASN A 196 3.51 16.35 -0.46
C ASN A 196 3.80 15.51 0.80
N LEU A 197 4.85 14.68 0.74
CA LEU A 197 5.22 13.79 1.85
C LEU A 197 5.63 14.53 3.12
N PHE A 198 6.07 15.78 3.09
CA PHE A 198 6.29 16.56 4.33
C PHE A 198 4.99 16.83 5.06
N ARG A 199 3.88 17.04 4.35
CA ARG A 199 2.54 17.15 4.96
C ARG A 199 2.08 15.81 5.52
N VAL A 200 2.30 14.72 4.77
CA VAL A 200 2.00 13.36 5.24
C VAL A 200 2.78 13.00 6.49
N MET A 201 4.09 13.34 6.55
CA MET A 201 4.92 13.19 7.76
C MET A 201 4.36 13.97 8.96
N ALA A 202 3.97 15.23 8.73
CA ALA A 202 3.40 16.07 9.79
C ALA A 202 2.11 15.47 10.34
N GLU A 203 1.25 14.94 9.48
CA GLU A 203 0.02 14.28 9.90
C GLU A 203 0.30 12.95 10.62
N ALA A 204 1.22 12.13 10.11
CA ALA A 204 1.63 10.90 10.79
C ALA A 204 2.06 11.15 12.25
N ILE A 205 2.82 12.23 12.51
CA ILE A 205 3.23 12.63 13.86
C ILE A 205 2.02 13.11 14.67
N ARG A 206 1.10 13.89 14.10
CA ARG A 206 -0.08 14.40 14.80
C ARG A 206 -0.99 13.27 15.26
N VAL A 207 -1.34 12.36 14.33
CA VAL A 207 -2.22 11.23 14.66
C VAL A 207 -1.55 10.26 15.64
N ALA A 208 -0.24 10.05 15.56
CA ALA A 208 0.50 9.25 16.52
C ALA A 208 0.44 9.84 17.93
N LYS A 209 0.51 11.18 18.09
CA LYS A 209 0.32 11.87 19.38
C LYS A 209 -1.11 11.75 19.90
N LEU A 210 -2.11 11.83 18.99
CA LEU A 210 -3.52 11.62 19.37
C LEU A 210 -3.75 10.18 19.84
N ARG A 211 -3.20 9.19 19.11
CA ARG A 211 -3.27 7.78 19.50
C ARG A 211 -2.68 7.58 20.89
N TRP A 212 -1.44 8.07 21.09
CA TRP A 212 -0.75 7.96 22.37
C TRP A 212 -1.56 8.57 23.52
N ARG A 213 -2.18 9.72 23.30
CA ARG A 213 -2.93 10.41 24.37
C ARG A 213 -4.30 9.80 24.64
N LEU A 214 -4.97 9.26 23.63
CA LEU A 214 -6.39 8.92 23.71
C LEU A 214 -6.67 7.41 23.71
N LEU A 215 -5.78 6.61 23.12
CA LEU A 215 -6.03 5.19 22.86
C LEU A 215 -5.04 4.27 23.58
N ASP A 216 -3.74 4.55 23.48
CA ASP A 216 -2.70 3.65 23.96
C ASP A 216 -1.39 4.42 24.20
N ASP A 217 -1.00 4.56 25.46
CA ASP A 217 0.20 5.28 25.89
C ASP A 217 1.43 4.38 26.12
N THR A 218 1.33 3.11 25.80
CA THR A 218 2.41 2.13 25.99
C THR A 218 3.60 2.36 25.04
N THR A 219 3.35 2.94 23.87
CA THR A 219 4.39 3.22 22.87
C THR A 219 4.44 4.71 22.56
N ALA A 220 5.61 5.35 22.72
CA ALA A 220 5.79 6.77 22.45
C ALA A 220 5.38 7.16 21.01
N PRO A 221 4.84 8.38 20.79
CA PRO A 221 4.46 8.85 19.47
C PRO A 221 5.66 8.94 18.51
N LEU A 222 5.38 8.94 17.20
CA LEU A 222 6.41 9.14 16.16
C LEU A 222 7.19 10.44 16.38
N THR A 223 8.51 10.33 16.31
CA THR A 223 9.41 11.48 16.21
C THR A 223 9.54 11.97 14.78
N VAL A 224 10.07 13.18 14.57
CA VAL A 224 10.38 13.71 13.24
C VAL A 224 11.35 12.80 12.49
N ALA A 225 12.38 12.29 13.17
CA ALA A 225 13.36 11.38 12.57
C ALA A 225 12.71 10.07 12.08
N GLN A 226 11.81 9.48 12.86
CA GLN A 226 11.06 8.30 12.45
C GLN A 226 10.12 8.58 11.27
N ALA A 227 9.39 9.70 11.28
CA ALA A 227 8.54 10.06 10.16
C ALA A 227 9.35 10.31 8.89
N PHE A 228 10.52 10.93 9.00
CA PHE A 228 11.45 11.10 7.89
C PHE A 228 11.98 9.76 7.36
N TYR A 229 12.34 8.84 8.27
CA TYR A 229 12.72 7.47 7.89
C TYR A 229 11.61 6.77 7.12
N LEU A 230 10.36 6.86 7.56
CA LEU A 230 9.21 6.26 6.86
C LEU A 230 9.01 6.84 5.46
N ALA A 231 9.26 8.15 5.28
CA ALA A 231 9.13 8.86 4.00
C ALA A 231 10.29 8.57 3.02
N THR A 232 11.40 8.04 3.51
CA THR A 232 12.63 7.82 2.73
C THR A 232 13.03 6.34 2.73
N ARG A 233 13.93 5.94 3.60
CA ARG A 233 14.48 4.57 3.64
C ARG A 233 13.44 3.50 3.94
N GLY A 234 12.46 3.79 4.81
CA GLY A 234 11.40 2.86 5.18
C GLY A 234 10.55 2.45 3.97
N GLY A 235 10.03 3.44 3.24
CA GLY A 235 9.29 3.20 1.99
C GLY A 235 10.20 2.75 0.85
N GLY A 236 11.40 3.32 0.76
CA GLY A 236 12.41 2.99 -0.25
C GLY A 236 12.83 1.53 -0.23
N ALA A 237 12.85 0.88 0.93
CA ALA A 237 13.26 -0.51 1.08
C ALA A 237 12.42 -1.51 0.26
N PHE A 238 11.21 -1.15 -0.18
CA PHE A 238 10.44 -1.96 -1.12
C PHE A 238 11.09 -2.02 -2.52
N PHE A 239 11.77 -0.96 -2.90
CA PHE A 239 12.46 -0.84 -4.19
C PHE A 239 13.91 -1.38 -4.16
N GLY A 240 14.41 -1.74 -2.98
CA GLY A 240 15.78 -2.22 -2.77
C GLY A 240 16.67 -1.17 -2.10
N GLU A 241 17.85 -0.92 -2.68
CA GLU A 241 18.83 0.00 -2.13
C GLU A 241 18.55 1.44 -2.58
N VAL A 242 17.50 2.05 -1.99
CA VAL A 242 17.08 3.44 -2.23
C VAL A 242 16.61 4.10 -0.93
N GLY A 243 16.55 5.42 -0.91
CA GLY A 243 16.03 6.21 0.21
C GLY A 243 17.06 6.62 1.27
N CYS A 244 18.36 6.47 1.00
CA CYS A 244 19.43 7.01 1.83
C CYS A 244 20.70 7.31 1.01
N PHE A 245 21.65 8.06 1.60
CA PHE A 245 22.91 8.43 0.98
C PHE A 245 24.06 7.52 1.47
N GLU A 246 23.91 6.22 1.27
CA GLU A 246 24.94 5.23 1.60
C GLU A 246 25.61 4.70 0.31
N PRO A 247 26.90 4.31 0.34
CA PRO A 247 27.54 3.66 -0.81
C PRO A 247 26.79 2.41 -1.25
N GLY A 248 26.50 2.30 -2.55
CA GLY A 248 25.74 1.20 -3.15
C GLY A 248 24.26 1.51 -3.35
N PHE A 249 23.73 2.57 -2.71
CA PHE A 249 22.35 2.99 -2.90
C PHE A 249 22.19 3.87 -4.16
N ALA A 250 21.05 3.72 -4.83
CA ALA A 250 20.67 4.63 -5.89
C ALA A 250 20.44 6.04 -5.33
N LEU A 251 20.93 7.06 -6.02
CA LEU A 251 20.79 8.45 -5.59
C LEU A 251 19.41 8.98 -5.98
N ASP A 252 18.53 9.08 -4.99
CA ASP A 252 17.29 9.83 -5.07
C ASP A 252 17.36 10.99 -4.08
N ALA A 253 17.29 12.22 -4.55
CA ALA A 253 17.49 13.40 -3.73
C ALA A 253 16.53 14.52 -4.09
N VAL A 254 16.09 15.28 -3.08
CA VAL A 254 15.35 16.52 -3.22
C VAL A 254 16.20 17.66 -2.69
N VAL A 255 16.38 18.71 -3.46
CA VAL A 255 17.01 19.95 -3.02
C VAL A 255 15.93 20.88 -2.48
N LEU A 256 16.07 21.26 -1.21
CA LEU A 256 15.16 22.21 -0.56
C LEU A 256 15.80 23.60 -0.60
N ASP A 257 15.07 24.57 -1.12
CA ASP A 257 15.42 25.99 -1.06
C ASP A 257 14.55 26.67 -0.01
N ASP A 258 15.15 27.10 1.08
CA ASP A 258 14.47 27.79 2.18
C ASP A 258 14.71 29.32 2.16
N SER A 259 15.34 29.85 1.14
CA SER A 259 15.68 31.28 1.01
C SER A 259 14.48 32.23 1.11
N ALA A 260 13.28 31.73 0.76
CA ALA A 260 12.03 32.48 0.86
C ALA A 260 11.31 32.31 2.22
N LEU A 261 11.83 31.47 3.12
CA LEU A 261 11.24 31.29 4.44
C LEU A 261 11.66 32.44 5.37
N VAL A 262 10.67 33.06 6.01
CA VAL A 262 10.92 34.02 7.09
C VAL A 262 11.27 33.21 8.34
N HIS A 263 12.55 33.18 8.67
CA HIS A 263 12.99 32.59 9.94
C HIS A 263 12.57 33.50 11.11
N PRO A 264 11.94 32.96 12.16
CA PRO A 264 11.55 33.74 13.33
C PRO A 264 12.74 34.28 14.12
#